data_1ad58207f2aae5bbbd6effcb07774cf0
#
_entry.id   1ad58207f2aae5bbbd6effcb07774cf0
#
_cell.length_a   1.000
_cell.length_b   1.000
_cell.length_c   1.000
_cell.angle_alpha   90.00
_cell.angle_beta   90.00
_cell.angle_gamma   90.00
#
_symmetry.space_group_name_H-M   'P 1'
#
loop_
_entity.id
_entity.type
_entity.pdbx_description
1 polymer ?
#
loop_
_entity_poly.entity_id
_entity_poly.type
_entity_poly.pdbx_seq_one_letter_code
_entity_poly.pdbx_strand_id
1 'polypeptide(L)'
;MNLENKKILITGATGGIGNSLIEKFNSLGSLILATGTNEEKLNNLKKKYPNINIERFKLDEHDKIENFIEIANKKLNGLDVLINNAGITLDNISIRMTEENWKRVLDINLTSTFLMRKHSIKKMLKNKYGKII
;
A
#
# COMPACT_ATOMS: atom_id res chain seq x y z
N MET A 1 -0.31 15.87 15.15
CA MET A 1 0.80 15.13 14.51
C MET A 1 1.15 15.87 13.24
N ASN A 2 2.39 16.31 13.07
CA ASN A 2 2.84 16.92 11.82
C ASN A 2 3.07 15.83 10.79
N LEU A 3 2.44 15.92 9.61
CA LEU A 3 2.56 14.97 8.50
C LEU A 3 3.38 15.53 7.33
N GLU A 4 3.84 16.75 7.45
CA GLU A 4 4.71 17.39 6.46
C GLU A 4 6.01 16.58 6.29
N ASN A 5 6.39 16.31 5.05
CA ASN A 5 7.54 15.49 4.67
C ASN A 5 7.54 14.05 5.19
N LYS A 6 6.44 13.55 5.78
CA LYS A 6 6.32 12.14 6.16
C LYS A 6 6.23 11.26 4.93
N LYS A 7 6.97 10.17 4.94
CA LYS A 7 7.15 9.22 3.84
C LYS A 7 6.15 8.09 4.00
N ILE A 8 5.11 8.12 3.18
CA ILE A 8 3.90 7.29 3.34
C ILE A 8 3.74 6.35 2.14
N LEU A 9 3.70 5.05 2.41
CA LEU A 9 3.30 4.02 1.44
C LEU A 9 1.84 3.67 1.64
N ILE A 10 1.04 3.77 0.56
CA ILE A 10 -0.40 3.48 0.59
C ILE A 10 -0.71 2.37 -0.40
N THR A 11 -1.21 1.22 0.09
CA THR A 11 -1.70 0.13 -0.76
C THR A 11 -3.15 0.34 -1.14
N GLY A 12 -3.59 -0.24 -2.28
CA GLY A 12 -4.95 -0.05 -2.76
C GLY A 12 -5.30 1.42 -3.09
N ALA A 13 -4.30 2.18 -3.49
CA ALA A 13 -4.36 3.63 -3.68
C ALA A 13 -5.37 4.08 -4.75
N THR A 14 -5.74 3.19 -5.68
CA THR A 14 -6.66 3.46 -6.79
C THR A 14 -8.14 3.25 -6.43
N GLY A 15 -8.43 2.75 -5.23
CA GLY A 15 -9.79 2.62 -4.69
C GLY A 15 -10.31 3.94 -4.09
N GLY A 16 -11.59 3.98 -3.72
CA GLY A 16 -12.23 5.19 -3.18
C GLY A 16 -11.54 5.71 -1.90
N ILE A 17 -11.34 4.83 -0.91
CA ILE A 17 -10.64 5.18 0.34
C ILE A 17 -9.19 5.57 0.06
N GLY A 18 -8.47 4.78 -0.76
CA GLY A 18 -7.07 5.07 -1.11
C GLY A 18 -6.90 6.44 -1.77
N ASN A 19 -7.81 6.81 -2.66
CA ASN A 19 -7.80 8.11 -3.34
C ASN A 19 -8.02 9.27 -2.35
N SER A 20 -8.98 9.13 -1.43
CA SER A 20 -9.23 10.12 -0.38
C SER A 20 -8.04 10.28 0.59
N LEU A 21 -7.35 9.17 0.90
CA LEU A 21 -6.13 9.20 1.70
C LEU A 21 -5.01 9.96 0.99
N ILE A 22 -4.80 9.70 -0.33
CA ILE A 22 -3.80 10.41 -1.13
C ILE A 22 -4.09 11.91 -1.12
N GLU A 23 -5.33 12.30 -1.41
CA GLU A 23 -5.74 13.71 -1.42
C GLU A 23 -5.42 14.39 -0.08
N LYS A 24 -5.82 13.75 1.03
CA LYS A 24 -5.60 14.28 2.37
C LYS A 24 -4.12 14.39 2.72
N PHE A 25 -3.32 13.33 2.50
CA PHE A 25 -1.90 13.36 2.83
C PHE A 25 -1.09 14.28 1.92
N ASN A 26 -1.46 14.35 0.63
CA ASN A 26 -0.84 15.30 -0.31
C ASN A 26 -1.10 16.76 0.13
N SER A 27 -2.32 17.08 0.57
CA SER A 27 -2.65 18.42 1.08
C SER A 27 -1.91 18.79 2.39
N LEU A 28 -1.43 17.80 3.11
CA LEU A 28 -0.63 17.95 4.34
C LEU A 28 0.88 17.93 4.10
N GLY A 29 1.32 17.96 2.83
CA GLY A 29 2.74 18.01 2.47
C GLY A 29 3.50 16.70 2.66
N SER A 30 2.81 15.56 2.70
CA SER A 30 3.47 14.25 2.82
C SER A 30 4.08 13.79 1.49
N LEU A 31 5.16 13.02 1.57
CA LEU A 31 5.77 12.32 0.44
C LEU A 31 5.10 10.95 0.29
N ILE A 32 4.39 10.73 -0.81
CA ILE A 32 3.52 9.58 -0.98
C ILE A 32 4.07 8.64 -2.06
N LEU A 33 4.06 7.34 -1.78
CA LEU A 33 4.09 6.29 -2.78
C LEU A 33 2.73 5.58 -2.80
N ALA A 34 2.03 5.72 -3.91
CA ALA A 34 0.75 5.08 -4.17
C ALA A 34 0.96 3.77 -4.94
N THR A 35 0.41 2.66 -4.45
CA THR A 35 0.47 1.37 -5.15
C THR A 35 -0.89 0.74 -5.35
N GLY A 36 -1.00 -0.02 -6.42
CA GLY A 36 -2.18 -0.77 -6.83
C GLY A 36 -1.87 -1.65 -8.03
N THR A 37 -2.86 -2.39 -8.52
CA THR A 37 -2.71 -3.33 -9.64
C THR A 37 -3.02 -2.72 -11.00
N ASN A 38 -3.81 -1.65 -11.05
CA ASN A 38 -4.24 -1.01 -12.29
C ASN A 38 -3.34 0.17 -12.64
N GLU A 39 -2.53 -0.01 -13.67
CA GLU A 39 -1.53 0.97 -14.11
C GLU A 39 -2.16 2.27 -14.66
N GLU A 40 -3.27 2.16 -15.41
CA GLU A 40 -3.97 3.33 -15.94
C GLU A 40 -4.50 4.23 -14.80
N LYS A 41 -5.14 3.62 -13.78
CA LYS A 41 -5.62 4.36 -12.61
C LYS A 41 -4.47 4.99 -11.82
N LEU A 42 -3.33 4.32 -11.68
CA LEU A 42 -2.13 4.89 -11.05
C LEU A 42 -1.60 6.09 -11.85
N ASN A 43 -1.53 5.98 -13.17
CA ASN A 43 -1.13 7.08 -14.04
C ASN A 43 -2.08 8.28 -13.94
N ASN A 44 -3.38 8.04 -13.83
CA ASN A 44 -4.38 9.09 -13.61
C ASN A 44 -4.20 9.78 -12.24
N LEU A 45 -3.87 9.01 -11.19
CA LEU A 45 -3.50 9.58 -9.89
C LEU A 45 -2.25 10.45 -10.00
N LYS A 46 -1.23 10.00 -10.71
CA LYS A 46 0.00 10.77 -10.93
C LYS A 46 -0.25 12.06 -11.71
N LYS A 47 -1.15 12.04 -12.70
CA LYS A 47 -1.57 13.26 -13.41
C LYS A 47 -2.29 14.24 -12.49
N LYS A 48 -3.19 13.73 -11.63
CA LYS A 48 -3.94 14.55 -10.66
C LYS A 48 -3.05 15.11 -9.54
N TYR A 49 -2.08 14.33 -9.10
CA TYR A 49 -1.14 14.69 -8.03
C TYR A 49 0.31 14.52 -8.50
N PRO A 50 0.89 15.50 -9.22
CA PRO A 50 2.22 15.34 -9.84
C PRO A 50 3.37 15.04 -8.86
N ASN A 51 3.22 15.42 -7.60
CA ASN A 51 4.26 15.25 -6.57
C ASN A 51 4.31 13.86 -5.94
N ILE A 52 3.28 13.01 -6.13
CA ILE A 52 3.32 11.65 -5.57
C ILE A 52 4.17 10.72 -6.44
N ASN A 53 4.73 9.68 -5.82
CA ASN A 53 5.30 8.55 -6.53
C ASN A 53 4.23 7.47 -6.75
N ILE A 54 4.35 6.73 -7.84
CA ILE A 54 3.51 5.57 -8.11
C ILE A 54 4.36 4.32 -8.35
N GLU A 55 3.85 3.16 -7.99
CA GLU A 55 4.44 1.86 -8.29
C GLU A 55 3.34 0.82 -8.44
N ARG A 56 3.31 0.12 -9.57
CA ARG A 56 2.39 -0.99 -9.77
C ARG A 56 2.90 -2.21 -9.02
N PHE A 57 2.06 -2.81 -8.17
CA PHE A 57 2.39 -4.01 -7.44
C PHE A 57 1.15 -4.86 -7.16
N LYS A 58 1.31 -6.19 -7.22
CA LYS A 58 0.30 -7.17 -6.86
C LYS A 58 0.64 -7.79 -5.51
N LEU A 59 -0.24 -7.63 -4.53
CA LEU A 59 -0.02 -8.08 -3.17
C LEU A 59 -0.02 -9.61 -3.00
N ASP A 60 -0.56 -10.36 -3.95
CA ASP A 60 -0.50 -11.82 -3.99
C ASP A 60 0.86 -12.37 -4.48
N GLU A 61 1.75 -11.53 -4.99
CA GLU A 61 3.15 -11.88 -5.28
C GLU A 61 4.01 -11.80 -4.00
N HIS A 62 3.74 -12.69 -3.05
CA HIS A 62 4.30 -12.63 -1.69
C HIS A 62 5.82 -12.67 -1.65
N ASP A 63 6.46 -13.44 -2.53
CA ASP A 63 7.91 -13.55 -2.70
C ASP A 63 8.57 -12.24 -3.15
N LYS A 64 7.83 -11.33 -3.76
CA LYS A 64 8.32 -10.04 -4.25
C LYS A 64 8.09 -8.88 -3.27
N ILE A 65 7.36 -9.09 -2.17
CA ILE A 65 7.02 -8.01 -1.22
C ILE A 65 8.27 -7.38 -0.60
N GLU A 66 9.28 -8.18 -0.23
CA GLU A 66 10.51 -7.62 0.34
C GLU A 66 11.20 -6.66 -0.64
N ASN A 67 11.34 -7.07 -1.91
CA ASN A 67 11.91 -6.22 -2.95
C ASN A 67 11.06 -4.99 -3.22
N PHE A 68 9.74 -5.12 -3.21
CA PHE A 68 8.83 -3.99 -3.37
C PHE A 68 9.02 -2.95 -2.25
N ILE A 69 9.17 -3.37 -0.99
CA ILE A 69 9.45 -2.46 0.12
C ILE A 69 10.82 -1.78 -0.04
N GLU A 70 11.83 -2.46 -0.60
CA GLU A 70 13.11 -1.81 -0.93
C GLU A 70 12.92 -0.70 -1.99
N ILE A 71 12.15 -0.96 -3.03
CA ILE A 71 11.82 0.03 -4.07
C ILE A 71 11.08 1.22 -3.46
N ALA A 72 10.08 0.95 -2.63
CA ALA A 72 9.31 1.99 -1.94
C ALA A 72 10.21 2.87 -1.06
N ASN A 73 11.07 2.24 -0.26
CA ASN A 73 12.01 2.93 0.61
C ASN A 73 13.00 3.80 -0.17
N LYS A 74 13.47 3.34 -1.33
CA LYS A 74 14.35 4.14 -2.22
C LYS A 74 13.60 5.32 -2.83
N LYS A 75 12.40 5.11 -3.39
CA LYS A 75 11.61 6.17 -4.03
C LYS A 75 11.21 7.28 -3.06
N LEU A 76 10.95 6.94 -1.80
CA LEU A 76 10.59 7.88 -0.76
C LEU A 76 11.80 8.43 0.03
N ASN A 77 13.00 7.88 -0.19
CA ASN A 77 14.18 8.15 0.64
C ASN A 77 13.90 7.87 2.13
N GLY A 78 13.29 6.72 2.43
CA GLY A 78 12.87 6.26 3.74
C GLY A 78 11.42 5.80 3.77
N LEU A 79 10.96 5.26 4.90
CA LEU A 79 9.57 4.84 5.11
C LEU A 79 9.15 5.15 6.54
N ASP A 80 8.22 6.07 6.71
CA ASP A 80 7.70 6.52 8.01
C ASP A 80 6.33 5.90 8.33
N VAL A 81 5.48 5.73 7.31
CA VAL A 81 4.11 5.23 7.50
C VAL A 81 3.78 4.20 6.41
N LEU A 82 3.25 3.06 6.82
CA LEU A 82 2.61 2.09 5.94
C LEU A 82 1.10 2.10 6.18
N ILE A 83 0.33 2.27 5.12
CA ILE A 83 -1.14 2.15 5.15
C ILE A 83 -1.56 0.94 4.33
N ASN A 84 -1.98 -0.13 5.03
CA ASN A 84 -2.54 -1.33 4.42
C ASN A 84 -4.03 -1.12 4.14
N ASN A 85 -4.33 -0.40 3.05
CA ASN A 85 -5.70 -0.11 2.63
C ASN A 85 -6.18 -1.06 1.53
N ALA A 86 -5.29 -1.78 0.87
CA ALA A 86 -5.70 -2.75 -0.14
C ALA A 86 -6.47 -3.91 0.49
N GLY A 87 -7.52 -4.34 -0.21
CA GLY A 87 -8.30 -5.52 0.14
C GLY A 87 -9.23 -5.90 -1.00
N ILE A 88 -9.64 -7.15 -1.01
CA ILE A 88 -10.65 -7.68 -1.93
C ILE A 88 -11.76 -8.36 -1.15
N THR A 89 -12.93 -8.42 -1.76
CA THR A 89 -14.06 -9.26 -1.33
C THR A 89 -14.42 -10.23 -2.44
N LEU A 90 -14.70 -11.46 -2.07
CA LEU A 90 -15.24 -12.51 -2.96
C LEU A 90 -16.41 -13.15 -2.23
N ASP A 91 -17.50 -12.37 -2.11
CA ASP A 91 -18.64 -12.76 -1.30
C ASP A 91 -19.46 -13.88 -1.94
N ASN A 92 -19.80 -14.88 -1.13
CA ASN A 92 -20.72 -15.93 -1.51
C ASN A 92 -21.40 -16.51 -0.26
N ILE A 93 -22.52 -17.23 -0.45
CA ILE A 93 -23.08 -18.02 0.65
C ILE A 93 -22.12 -19.18 0.99
N SER A 94 -22.00 -19.52 2.26
CA SER A 94 -20.99 -20.46 2.77
C SER A 94 -20.92 -21.78 1.98
N ILE A 95 -22.08 -22.37 1.64
CA ILE A 95 -22.16 -23.64 0.89
C ILE A 95 -21.69 -23.56 -0.57
N ARG A 96 -21.54 -22.36 -1.12
CA ARG A 96 -21.06 -22.10 -2.48
C ARG A 96 -19.68 -21.45 -2.51
N MET A 97 -19.13 -21.11 -1.34
CA MET A 97 -17.79 -20.55 -1.24
C MET A 97 -16.77 -21.60 -1.66
N THR A 98 -15.94 -21.28 -2.63
CA THR A 98 -14.85 -22.18 -3.04
C THR A 98 -13.62 -21.96 -2.16
N GLU A 99 -12.82 -23.02 -1.97
CA GLU A 99 -11.55 -22.90 -1.26
C GLU A 99 -10.59 -21.91 -1.94
N GLU A 100 -10.61 -21.82 -3.25
CA GLU A 100 -9.81 -20.88 -4.02
C GLU A 100 -10.17 -19.44 -3.67
N ASN A 101 -11.46 -19.09 -3.66
CA ASN A 101 -11.92 -17.75 -3.30
C ASN A 101 -11.58 -17.42 -1.85
N TRP A 102 -11.77 -18.38 -0.93
CA TRP A 102 -11.38 -18.24 0.46
C TRP A 102 -9.89 -17.96 0.61
N LYS A 103 -9.03 -18.80 0.02
CA LYS A 103 -7.56 -18.62 0.06
C LYS A 103 -7.15 -17.29 -0.52
N ARG A 104 -7.71 -16.91 -1.67
CA ARG A 104 -7.37 -15.64 -2.32
C ARG A 104 -7.68 -14.41 -1.46
N VAL A 105 -8.82 -14.41 -0.75
CA VAL A 105 -9.16 -13.33 0.19
C VAL A 105 -8.15 -13.28 1.34
N LEU A 106 -7.80 -14.43 1.92
CA LEU A 106 -6.79 -14.50 2.98
C LEU A 106 -5.40 -14.07 2.49
N ASP A 107 -5.00 -14.50 1.32
CA ASP A 107 -3.68 -14.17 0.75
C ASP A 107 -3.52 -12.65 0.54
N ILE A 108 -4.54 -12.00 0.01
CA ILE A 108 -4.47 -10.56 -0.26
C ILE A 108 -4.75 -9.74 0.99
N ASN A 109 -5.76 -10.08 1.81
CA ASN A 109 -6.17 -9.22 2.92
C ASN A 109 -5.35 -9.44 4.19
N LEU A 110 -4.86 -10.66 4.43
CA LEU A 110 -4.19 -11.05 5.67
C LEU A 110 -2.71 -11.34 5.45
N THR A 111 -2.36 -12.29 4.59
CA THR A 111 -0.97 -12.73 4.40
C THR A 111 -0.11 -11.59 3.85
N SER A 112 -0.57 -10.90 2.83
CA SER A 112 0.16 -9.76 2.27
C SER A 112 0.32 -8.62 3.28
N THR A 113 -0.73 -8.33 4.07
CA THR A 113 -0.67 -7.30 5.12
C THR A 113 0.38 -7.65 6.18
N PHE A 114 0.46 -8.92 6.58
CA PHE A 114 1.53 -9.39 7.48
C PHE A 114 2.92 -9.19 6.88
N LEU A 115 3.12 -9.59 5.61
CA LEU A 115 4.42 -9.48 4.93
C LEU A 115 4.81 -8.02 4.67
N MET A 116 3.89 -7.17 4.23
CA MET A 116 4.10 -5.74 4.08
C MET A 116 4.57 -5.10 5.39
N ARG A 117 3.89 -5.41 6.50
CA ARG A 117 4.28 -4.98 7.84
C ARG A 117 5.67 -5.48 8.23
N LYS A 118 5.92 -6.79 8.07
CA LYS A 118 7.20 -7.43 8.43
C LYS A 118 8.39 -6.74 7.77
N HIS A 119 8.32 -6.49 6.47
CA HIS A 119 9.43 -5.89 5.72
C HIS A 119 9.52 -4.37 5.92
N SER A 120 8.39 -3.67 6.14
CA SER A 120 8.39 -2.24 6.47
C SER A 120 9.01 -1.96 7.83
N ILE A 121 8.73 -2.79 8.85
CA ILE A 121 9.32 -2.64 10.19
C ILE A 121 10.85 -2.66 10.12
N LYS A 122 11.46 -3.50 9.27
CA LYS A 122 12.92 -3.53 9.09
C LYS A 122 13.48 -2.15 8.68
N LYS A 123 12.73 -1.38 7.90
CA LYS A 123 13.14 -0.02 7.45
C LYS A 123 12.88 1.01 8.54
N MET A 124 11.73 0.93 9.19
CA MET A 124 11.32 1.85 10.26
C MET A 124 12.23 1.76 11.49
N LEU A 125 12.70 0.56 11.84
CA LEU A 125 13.64 0.35 12.96
C LEU A 125 14.96 1.09 12.77
N LYS A 126 15.48 1.16 11.54
CA LYS A 126 16.72 1.91 11.25
C LYS A 126 16.56 3.40 11.55
N ASN A 127 15.37 3.95 11.34
CA ASN A 127 15.04 5.35 11.58
C ASN A 127 14.51 5.61 12.99
N LYS A 128 14.34 4.55 13.82
CA LYS A 128 13.72 4.59 15.15
C LYS A 128 12.33 5.26 15.14
N TYR A 129 11.64 5.18 14.02
CA TYR A 129 10.31 5.75 13.81
C TYR A 129 9.54 4.92 12.78
N GLY A 130 8.26 4.71 13.03
CA GLY A 130 7.34 4.08 12.08
C GLY A 130 5.93 4.00 12.62
N LYS A 131 4.95 4.07 11.71
CA LYS A 131 3.53 3.82 11.98
C LYS A 131 2.96 2.88 10.93
N ILE A 132 2.13 1.96 11.38
CA ILE A 132 1.46 0.98 10.52
C ILE A 132 -0.04 1.03 10.84
N ILE A 133 -0.82 1.20 9.79
CA ILE A 133 -2.28 1.30 9.81
C ILE A 133 -2.84 0.23 8.87
#